data_3d4546e8837802a905985c7e9bdca221
#
_entry.id   3d4546e8837802a905985c7e9bdca221
#
_cell.length_a   1.000
_cell.length_b   1.000
_cell.length_c   1.000
_cell.angle_alpha   90.00
_cell.angle_beta   90.00
_cell.angle_gamma   90.00
#
_symmetry.space_group_name_H-M   'P 1'
#
loop_
_entity.id
_entity.type
_entity.pdbx_description
1 polymer ?
#
loop_
_entity_poly.entity_id
_entity_poly.type
_entity_poly.pdbx_seq_one_letter_code
_entity_poly.pdbx_strand_id
1 'polypeptide(L)'
;APTAIRALMGQGSQFVEECDLSSLKVLGTVGEPINPEAWNWYNEVVGKGNCPIVDTWWQTETGGHLLTPIPGAIATKPGSATLPFFSIQPAILDPQTGQELIETECEGVLCIKDSWPGQMRTVYGDHERFIKTYFSDYKGYYFTGDGCRRDADGYYWITGRVDDVINVSGH
;
A
#
# COMPACT_ATOMS: atom_id res chain seq x y z
N ALA A 1 -1.85 12.69 -1.21
CA ALA A 1 -2.59 11.70 -0.39
C ALA A 1 -3.99 11.48 -0.96
N PRO A 2 -4.54 10.27 -0.94
CA PRO A 2 -5.88 9.94 -1.47
C PRO A 2 -7.00 10.83 -0.91
N THR A 3 -6.97 11.19 0.37
CA THR A 3 -7.93 12.14 0.95
C THR A 3 -7.92 13.49 0.23
N ALA A 4 -6.74 14.03 -0.12
CA ALA A 4 -6.65 15.28 -0.88
C ALA A 4 -7.17 15.11 -2.31
N ILE A 5 -6.90 13.99 -2.95
CA ILE A 5 -7.40 13.68 -4.31
C ILE A 5 -8.94 13.61 -4.29
N ARG A 6 -9.53 12.91 -3.31
CA ARG A 6 -10.99 12.84 -3.14
C ARG A 6 -11.61 14.21 -2.89
N ALA A 7 -10.96 15.05 -2.07
CA ALA A 7 -11.43 16.41 -1.81
C ALA A 7 -11.42 17.28 -3.07
N LEU A 8 -10.36 17.20 -3.88
CA LEU A 8 -10.27 17.89 -5.17
C LEU A 8 -11.31 17.39 -6.16
N MET A 9 -11.47 16.08 -6.29
CA MET A 9 -12.50 15.45 -7.12
C MET A 9 -13.91 15.94 -6.75
N GLY A 10 -14.18 16.07 -5.45
CA GLY A 10 -15.47 16.58 -4.93
C GLY A 10 -15.74 18.05 -5.26
N GLN A 11 -14.71 18.86 -5.59
CA GLN A 11 -14.87 20.25 -6.04
C GLN A 11 -15.17 20.37 -7.54
N GLY A 12 -15.07 19.26 -8.28
CA GLY A 12 -15.23 19.23 -9.72
C GLY A 12 -13.93 19.38 -10.49
N SER A 13 -13.96 19.01 -11.77
CA SER A 13 -12.77 18.94 -12.63
C SER A 13 -12.33 20.28 -13.20
N GLN A 14 -13.21 21.29 -13.21
CA GLN A 14 -12.97 22.58 -13.87
C GLN A 14 -11.69 23.27 -13.42
N PHE A 15 -11.36 23.20 -12.14
CA PHE A 15 -10.13 23.83 -11.59
C PHE A 15 -8.84 23.17 -12.11
N VAL A 16 -8.90 21.89 -12.42
CA VAL A 16 -7.78 21.14 -13.01
C VAL A 16 -7.70 21.41 -14.50
N GLU A 17 -8.85 21.47 -15.19
CA GLU A 17 -8.96 21.68 -16.64
C GLU A 17 -8.48 23.05 -17.08
N GLU A 18 -8.58 24.07 -16.20
CA GLU A 18 -8.06 25.42 -16.42
C GLU A 18 -6.52 25.51 -16.34
N CYS A 19 -5.85 24.45 -15.87
CA CYS A 19 -4.41 24.42 -15.70
C CYS A 19 -3.69 23.69 -16.83
N ASP A 20 -2.55 24.22 -17.27
CA ASP A 20 -1.64 23.50 -18.16
C ASP A 20 -0.81 22.49 -17.37
N LEU A 21 -1.19 21.22 -17.43
CA LEU A 21 -0.51 20.10 -16.80
C LEU A 21 0.34 19.27 -17.77
N SER A 22 0.62 19.77 -18.97
CA SER A 22 1.35 19.04 -20.03
C SER A 22 2.77 18.65 -19.64
N SER A 23 3.35 19.31 -18.64
CA SER A 23 4.69 18.98 -18.12
C SER A 23 4.72 17.79 -17.15
N LEU A 24 3.56 17.32 -16.65
CA LEU A 24 3.50 16.16 -15.77
C LEU A 24 3.97 14.90 -16.50
N LYS A 25 4.74 14.07 -15.80
CA LYS A 25 5.30 12.81 -16.31
C LYS A 25 4.82 11.60 -15.51
N VAL A 26 4.64 11.78 -14.22
CA VAL A 26 4.26 10.73 -13.25
C VAL A 26 3.35 11.34 -12.21
N LEU A 27 2.33 10.62 -11.82
CA LEU A 27 1.50 10.93 -10.67
C LEU A 27 1.79 9.95 -9.54
N GLY A 28 1.70 10.39 -8.30
CA GLY A 28 1.93 9.54 -7.13
C GLY A 28 0.79 9.58 -6.16
N THR A 29 0.55 8.47 -5.47
CA THR A 29 -0.38 8.40 -4.34
C THR A 29 0.21 7.54 -3.23
N VAL A 30 0.04 7.98 -1.98
CA VAL A 30 0.65 7.36 -0.82
C VAL A 30 -0.03 7.83 0.47
N GLY A 31 0.16 7.05 1.54
CA GLY A 31 -0.24 7.39 2.90
C GLY A 31 -1.55 6.74 3.36
N GLU A 32 -2.40 6.36 2.43
CA GLU A 32 -3.62 5.59 2.64
C GLU A 32 -4.02 4.88 1.34
N PRO A 33 -4.82 3.80 1.39
CA PRO A 33 -5.34 3.17 0.18
C PRO A 33 -6.20 4.15 -0.63
N ILE A 34 -5.99 4.18 -1.95
CA ILE A 34 -6.82 4.95 -2.86
C ILE A 34 -7.93 4.05 -3.45
N ASN A 35 -9.16 4.52 -3.42
CA ASN A 35 -10.26 3.80 -4.06
C ASN A 35 -10.20 3.94 -5.60
N PRO A 36 -10.70 2.94 -6.35
CA PRO A 36 -10.63 2.94 -7.81
C PRO A 36 -11.24 4.17 -8.48
N GLU A 37 -12.32 4.73 -7.94
CA GLU A 37 -12.97 5.92 -8.48
C GLU A 37 -12.04 7.14 -8.44
N ALA A 38 -11.41 7.41 -7.29
CA ALA A 38 -10.46 8.51 -7.14
C ALA A 38 -9.18 8.28 -7.97
N TRP A 39 -8.74 7.03 -8.08
CA TRP A 39 -7.61 6.65 -8.92
C TRP A 39 -7.92 6.95 -10.40
N ASN A 40 -9.10 6.56 -10.89
CA ASN A 40 -9.51 6.80 -12.27
C ASN A 40 -9.64 8.30 -12.55
N TRP A 41 -10.27 9.07 -11.66
CA TRP A 41 -10.35 10.51 -11.79
C TRP A 41 -8.94 11.14 -11.84
N TYR A 42 -8.04 10.71 -10.98
CA TYR A 42 -6.66 11.20 -10.95
C TYR A 42 -5.91 10.89 -12.25
N ASN A 43 -6.10 9.69 -12.80
CA ASN A 43 -5.53 9.29 -14.07
C ASN A 43 -6.09 10.09 -15.26
N GLU A 44 -7.42 10.21 -15.34
CA GLU A 44 -8.10 10.78 -16.49
C GLU A 44 -8.09 12.30 -16.49
N VAL A 45 -8.39 12.92 -15.36
CA VAL A 45 -8.53 14.38 -15.24
C VAL A 45 -7.18 15.05 -15.04
N VAL A 46 -6.39 14.59 -14.09
CA VAL A 46 -5.08 15.20 -13.78
C VAL A 46 -4.01 14.70 -14.74
N GLY A 47 -3.91 13.39 -14.93
CA GLY A 47 -2.90 12.75 -15.77
C GLY A 47 -3.21 12.77 -17.27
N LYS A 48 -4.45 13.11 -17.66
CA LYS A 48 -4.93 13.05 -19.06
C LYS A 48 -4.68 11.68 -19.73
N GLY A 49 -4.61 10.59 -18.91
CA GLY A 49 -4.26 9.25 -19.37
C GLY A 49 -2.80 9.07 -19.81
N ASN A 50 -1.95 10.09 -19.67
CA ASN A 50 -0.57 10.08 -20.14
C ASN A 50 0.48 9.91 -19.02
N CYS A 51 0.05 10.00 -17.76
CA CYS A 51 0.93 9.89 -16.61
C CYS A 51 0.65 8.57 -15.88
N PRO A 52 1.62 7.66 -15.75
CA PRO A 52 1.46 6.50 -14.89
C PRO A 52 1.23 6.96 -13.44
N ILE A 53 0.30 6.28 -12.75
CA ILE A 53 0.09 6.50 -11.33
C ILE A 53 0.93 5.50 -10.54
N VAL A 54 1.83 6.02 -9.72
CA VAL A 54 2.65 5.26 -8.79
C VAL A 54 1.95 5.24 -7.44
N ASP A 55 1.14 4.22 -7.24
CA ASP A 55 0.48 3.94 -5.96
C ASP A 55 1.42 3.10 -5.10
N THR A 56 1.84 3.63 -3.95
CA THR A 56 2.88 3.02 -3.14
C THR A 56 2.38 2.64 -1.77
N TRP A 57 2.81 1.48 -1.29
CA TRP A 57 2.66 1.13 0.11
C TRP A 57 4.01 1.07 0.80
N TRP A 58 4.08 1.75 1.93
CA TRP A 58 5.22 1.77 2.84
C TRP A 58 4.78 2.27 4.21
N GLN A 59 5.65 2.14 5.18
CA GLN A 59 5.48 2.65 6.53
C GLN A 59 6.73 3.46 6.92
N THR A 60 6.62 4.33 7.91
CA THR A 60 7.79 5.03 8.48
C THR A 60 8.87 4.01 8.88
N GLU A 61 8.46 2.88 9.41
CA GLU A 61 9.27 1.77 9.87
C GLU A 61 10.01 1.04 8.74
N THR A 62 9.51 1.13 7.53
CA THR A 62 10.09 0.42 6.38
C THR A 62 11.21 1.21 5.71
N GLY A 63 11.32 2.51 5.98
CA GLY A 63 12.36 3.37 5.43
C GLY A 63 12.29 3.63 3.93
N GLY A 64 11.28 3.08 3.26
CA GLY A 64 11.04 3.23 1.82
C GLY A 64 9.91 2.34 1.34
N HIS A 65 9.61 2.39 0.04
CA HIS A 65 8.52 1.67 -0.60
C HIS A 65 8.77 0.16 -0.59
N LEU A 66 7.80 -0.63 -0.17
CA LEU A 66 7.84 -2.09 -0.21
C LEU A 66 6.97 -2.67 -1.32
N LEU A 67 5.81 -2.04 -1.61
CA LEU A 67 4.95 -2.39 -2.75
C LEU A 67 4.78 -1.13 -3.60
N THR A 68 5.04 -1.23 -4.90
CA THR A 68 4.98 -0.08 -5.80
C THR A 68 5.09 -0.49 -7.26
N PRO A 69 4.34 0.10 -8.20
CA PRO A 69 4.59 -0.08 -9.61
C PRO A 69 5.88 0.65 -10.03
N ILE A 70 6.54 0.10 -11.05
CA ILE A 70 7.64 0.77 -11.73
C ILE A 70 7.07 1.34 -13.04
N PRO A 71 7.07 2.69 -13.21
CA PRO A 71 6.55 3.33 -14.41
C PRO A 71 7.16 2.75 -15.69
N GLY A 72 6.30 2.38 -16.64
CA GLY A 72 6.70 1.80 -17.92
C GLY A 72 7.08 0.31 -17.89
N ALA A 73 7.22 -0.30 -16.71
CA ALA A 73 7.58 -1.72 -16.56
C ALA A 73 6.45 -2.57 -15.98
N ILE A 74 5.63 -2.01 -15.10
CA ILE A 74 4.53 -2.71 -14.43
C ILE A 74 3.21 -2.06 -14.82
N ALA A 75 2.27 -2.86 -15.37
CA ALA A 75 0.91 -2.40 -15.61
C ALA A 75 0.22 -2.08 -14.27
N THR A 76 -0.51 -0.98 -14.21
CA THR A 76 -1.20 -0.57 -12.99
C THR A 76 -2.65 -1.03 -13.00
N LYS A 77 -3.19 -1.26 -11.80
CA LYS A 77 -4.62 -1.51 -11.56
C LYS A 77 -5.14 -0.46 -10.58
N PRO A 78 -6.29 0.16 -10.84
CA PRO A 78 -6.86 1.19 -9.96
C PRO A 78 -7.01 0.72 -8.51
N GLY A 79 -6.26 1.33 -7.60
CA GLY A 79 -6.28 1.02 -6.16
C GLY A 79 -5.31 -0.06 -5.69
N SER A 80 -4.53 -0.67 -6.60
CA SER A 80 -3.50 -1.64 -6.22
C SER A 80 -2.14 -1.00 -6.03
N ALA A 81 -1.43 -1.36 -4.96
CA ALA A 81 -0.01 -1.06 -4.78
C ALA A 81 0.90 -1.92 -5.68
N THR A 82 0.31 -2.81 -6.47
CA THR A 82 0.91 -3.69 -7.48
C THR A 82 1.86 -4.75 -6.91
N LEU A 83 3.14 -4.71 -7.22
CA LEU A 83 4.10 -5.78 -6.97
C LEU A 83 5.14 -5.37 -5.92
N PRO A 84 5.79 -6.35 -5.29
CA PRO A 84 6.90 -6.08 -4.38
C PRO A 84 8.04 -5.34 -5.08
N PHE A 85 8.60 -4.34 -4.40
CA PHE A 85 9.84 -3.70 -4.83
C PHE A 85 11.01 -4.67 -4.71
N PHE A 86 12.14 -4.36 -5.35
CA PHE A 86 13.31 -5.24 -5.41
C PHE A 86 13.74 -5.75 -4.04
N SER A 87 13.98 -7.05 -3.95
CA SER A 87 14.37 -7.81 -2.75
C SER A 87 13.34 -7.85 -1.60
N ILE A 88 12.17 -7.26 -1.76
CA ILE A 88 11.10 -7.36 -0.76
C ILE A 88 10.36 -8.67 -0.94
N GLN A 89 10.15 -9.39 0.16
CA GLN A 89 9.45 -10.69 0.20
C GLN A 89 8.22 -10.61 1.09
N PRO A 90 7.08 -10.09 0.58
CA PRO A 90 5.85 -10.06 1.33
C PRO A 90 5.27 -11.46 1.51
N ALA A 91 4.61 -11.68 2.62
CA ALA A 91 3.78 -12.84 2.91
C ALA A 91 2.40 -12.37 3.39
N ILE A 92 1.36 -13.07 2.97
CA ILE A 92 0.02 -12.88 3.52
C ILE A 92 -0.25 -14.04 4.45
N LEU A 93 -0.53 -13.75 5.71
CA LEU A 93 -0.75 -14.76 6.73
C LEU A 93 -2.23 -14.79 7.15
N ASP A 94 -2.72 -15.99 7.43
CA ASP A 94 -4.01 -16.17 8.07
C ASP A 94 -3.98 -15.58 9.50
N PRO A 95 -4.86 -14.65 9.84
CA PRO A 95 -4.80 -13.95 11.13
C PRO A 95 -5.13 -14.86 12.33
N GLN A 96 -5.79 -16.00 12.11
CA GLN A 96 -6.18 -16.93 13.19
C GLN A 96 -5.11 -17.98 13.46
N THR A 97 -4.49 -18.50 12.40
CA THR A 97 -3.52 -19.60 12.50
C THR A 97 -2.07 -19.12 12.44
N GLY A 98 -1.82 -17.92 11.91
CA GLY A 98 -0.49 -17.40 11.64
C GLY A 98 0.25 -18.12 10.50
N GLN A 99 -0.44 -18.97 9.74
CA GLN A 99 0.15 -19.69 8.62
C GLN A 99 0.16 -18.81 7.36
N GLU A 100 1.21 -18.94 6.56
CA GLU A 100 1.30 -18.27 5.27
C GLU A 100 0.30 -18.88 4.29
N LEU A 101 -0.50 -17.99 3.66
CA LEU A 101 -1.41 -18.33 2.58
C LEU A 101 -0.63 -18.39 1.27
N ILE A 102 -0.54 -19.59 0.68
CA ILE A 102 0.25 -19.85 -0.53
C ILE A 102 -0.56 -19.77 -1.81
N GLU A 103 -1.88 -19.75 -1.71
CA GLU A 103 -2.79 -19.60 -2.85
C GLU A 103 -2.49 -18.31 -3.60
N THR A 104 -2.65 -18.31 -4.93
CA THR A 104 -2.42 -17.12 -5.76
C THR A 104 -3.34 -15.99 -5.34
N GLU A 105 -4.64 -16.28 -5.19
CA GLU A 105 -5.61 -15.35 -4.62
C GLU A 105 -5.80 -15.65 -3.14
N CYS A 106 -5.51 -14.68 -2.30
CA CYS A 106 -5.67 -14.81 -0.86
C CYS A 106 -5.84 -13.44 -0.20
N GLU A 107 -6.38 -13.45 1.02
CA GLU A 107 -6.54 -12.28 1.86
C GLU A 107 -6.19 -12.62 3.32
N GLY A 108 -5.50 -11.72 3.98
CA GLY A 108 -5.04 -11.91 5.35
C GLY A 108 -4.25 -10.70 5.85
N VAL A 109 -3.34 -10.95 6.77
CA VAL A 109 -2.44 -9.91 7.29
C VAL A 109 -1.15 -9.87 6.50
N LEU A 110 -0.68 -8.65 6.19
CA LEU A 110 0.57 -8.45 5.48
C LEU A 110 1.77 -8.54 6.43
N CYS A 111 2.69 -9.39 6.08
CA CYS A 111 3.98 -9.54 6.75
C CYS A 111 5.13 -9.51 5.74
N ILE A 112 6.36 -9.27 6.20
CA ILE A 112 7.56 -9.33 5.37
C ILE A 112 8.47 -10.43 5.92
N LYS A 113 8.97 -11.32 5.05
CA LYS A 113 9.75 -12.53 5.44
C LYS A 113 11.14 -12.22 5.94
N ASP A 114 11.88 -11.41 5.17
CA ASP A 114 13.29 -11.11 5.46
C ASP A 114 13.48 -9.63 5.72
N SER A 115 14.62 -9.30 6.32
CA SER A 115 15.04 -7.91 6.50
C SER A 115 15.42 -7.28 5.15
N TRP A 116 15.31 -5.96 5.09
CA TRP A 116 15.71 -5.14 3.93
C TRP A 116 16.53 -3.93 4.41
N PRO A 117 17.29 -3.27 3.54
CA PRO A 117 18.20 -2.19 3.95
C PRO A 117 17.54 -1.03 4.68
N GLY A 118 16.29 -0.69 4.33
CA GLY A 118 15.53 0.41 4.93
C GLY A 118 14.79 0.07 6.22
N GLN A 119 14.76 -1.20 6.64
CA GLN A 119 14.05 -1.63 7.83
C GLN A 119 14.54 -0.89 9.08
N MET A 120 13.60 -0.37 9.89
CA MET A 120 13.94 0.21 11.19
C MET A 120 14.64 -0.83 12.07
N ARG A 121 15.53 -0.37 12.92
CA ARG A 121 16.35 -1.25 13.78
C ARG A 121 15.92 -1.24 15.24
N THR A 122 15.16 -0.22 15.63
CA THR A 122 14.67 -0.06 17.00
C THR A 122 13.71 1.12 17.10
N VAL A 123 13.03 1.22 18.23
CA VAL A 123 12.37 2.44 18.70
C VAL A 123 13.33 3.14 19.65
N TYR A 124 13.50 4.45 19.50
CA TYR A 124 14.42 5.21 20.34
C TYR A 124 14.07 5.06 21.82
N GLY A 125 15.05 4.60 22.60
CA GLY A 125 14.90 4.41 24.04
C GLY A 125 14.02 3.22 24.47
N ASP A 126 13.46 2.43 23.53
CA ASP A 126 12.52 1.34 23.83
C ASP A 126 12.63 0.19 22.83
N HIS A 127 13.70 -0.56 22.91
CA HIS A 127 13.92 -1.72 22.03
C HIS A 127 12.92 -2.85 22.27
N GLU A 128 12.45 -3.03 23.49
CA GLU A 128 11.46 -4.08 23.83
C GLU A 128 10.14 -3.82 23.11
N ARG A 129 9.71 -2.56 23.04
CA ARG A 129 8.53 -2.17 22.28
C ARG A 129 8.68 -2.48 20.78
N PHE A 130 9.86 -2.24 20.20
CA PHE A 130 10.16 -2.59 18.83
C PHE A 130 9.94 -4.08 18.57
N ILE A 131 10.54 -4.96 19.39
CA ILE A 131 10.37 -6.41 19.25
C ILE A 131 8.91 -6.82 19.46
N LYS A 132 8.28 -6.31 20.51
CA LYS A 132 6.89 -6.65 20.83
C LYS A 132 5.92 -6.26 19.71
N THR A 133 6.07 -5.07 19.15
CA THR A 133 5.10 -4.54 18.17
C THR A 133 5.23 -5.22 16.81
N TYR A 134 6.46 -5.52 16.36
CA TYR A 134 6.68 -5.91 14.96
C TYR A 134 7.09 -7.37 14.78
N PHE A 135 7.47 -8.10 15.84
CA PHE A 135 8.06 -9.44 15.71
C PHE A 135 7.49 -10.48 16.68
N SER A 136 6.56 -10.12 17.56
CA SER A 136 6.03 -11.08 18.54
C SER A 136 4.84 -11.88 18.03
N ASP A 137 3.96 -11.28 17.24
CA ASP A 137 2.69 -11.89 16.84
C ASP A 137 2.90 -12.97 15.77
N TYR A 138 3.79 -12.74 14.83
CA TYR A 138 4.12 -13.67 13.75
C TYR A 138 5.62 -13.95 13.75
N LYS A 139 6.01 -15.06 14.37
CA LYS A 139 7.43 -15.40 14.53
C LYS A 139 8.14 -15.60 13.19
N GLY A 140 9.26 -14.91 13.01
CA GLY A 140 10.05 -14.98 11.78
C GLY A 140 9.62 -13.99 10.70
N TYR A 141 8.61 -13.17 10.98
CA TYR A 141 8.13 -12.14 10.07
C TYR A 141 8.16 -10.75 10.72
N TYR A 142 8.34 -9.73 9.90
CA TYR A 142 7.99 -8.38 10.28
C TYR A 142 6.47 -8.19 10.06
N PHE A 143 5.74 -7.91 11.11
CA PHE A 143 4.30 -7.66 11.10
C PHE A 143 4.01 -6.19 10.78
N THR A 144 3.26 -5.93 9.72
CA THR A 144 2.98 -4.55 9.27
C THR A 144 1.80 -3.89 9.99
N GLY A 145 0.90 -4.69 10.55
CA GLY A 145 -0.38 -4.21 11.09
C GLY A 145 -1.41 -3.85 10.02
N ASP A 146 -1.14 -4.17 8.76
CA ASP A 146 -2.04 -3.92 7.63
C ASP A 146 -2.64 -5.22 7.10
N GLY A 147 -3.93 -5.17 6.74
CA GLY A 147 -4.59 -6.20 5.97
C GLY A 147 -4.21 -6.09 4.49
N CYS A 148 -4.18 -7.21 3.82
CA CYS A 148 -3.78 -7.27 2.42
C CYS A 148 -4.48 -8.40 1.67
N ARG A 149 -4.86 -8.12 0.43
CA ARG A 149 -5.34 -9.10 -0.53
C ARG A 149 -4.34 -9.20 -1.69
N ARG A 150 -4.11 -10.42 -2.17
CA ARG A 150 -3.40 -10.66 -3.43
C ARG A 150 -4.39 -11.22 -4.44
N ASP A 151 -4.37 -10.68 -5.67
CA ASP A 151 -5.25 -11.12 -6.74
C ASP A 151 -4.61 -12.23 -7.61
N ALA A 152 -5.36 -12.73 -8.59
CA ALA A 152 -4.94 -13.82 -9.49
C ALA A 152 -3.69 -13.48 -10.32
N ASP A 153 -3.41 -12.18 -10.56
CA ASP A 153 -2.21 -11.73 -11.26
C ASP A 153 -1.03 -11.50 -10.32
N GLY A 154 -1.20 -11.77 -9.01
CA GLY A 154 -0.18 -11.60 -7.99
C GLY A 154 -0.05 -10.16 -7.48
N TYR A 155 -1.00 -9.29 -7.78
CA TYR A 155 -0.99 -7.89 -7.34
C TYR A 155 -1.52 -7.75 -5.93
N TYR A 156 -0.91 -6.84 -5.16
CA TYR A 156 -1.19 -6.59 -3.76
C TYR A 156 -2.13 -5.39 -3.59
N TRP A 157 -3.12 -5.57 -2.73
CA TRP A 157 -4.13 -4.58 -2.39
C TRP A 157 -4.16 -4.41 -0.88
N ILE A 158 -3.85 -3.21 -0.39
CA ILE A 158 -3.93 -2.93 1.04
C ILE A 158 -5.39 -2.67 1.39
N THR A 159 -5.91 -3.43 2.34
CA THR A 159 -7.33 -3.38 2.74
C THR A 159 -7.61 -2.49 3.94
N GLY A 160 -6.57 -2.04 4.63
CA GLY A 160 -6.65 -1.15 5.79
C GLY A 160 -5.85 -1.66 6.98
N ARG A 161 -5.97 -0.96 8.10
CA ARG A 161 -5.34 -1.39 9.36
C ARG A 161 -6.09 -2.57 9.96
N VAL A 162 -5.34 -3.55 10.44
CA VAL A 162 -5.93 -4.72 11.15
C VAL A 162 -6.68 -4.28 12.41
N ASP A 163 -6.17 -3.27 13.11
CA ASP A 163 -6.78 -2.73 14.32
C ASP A 163 -8.12 -2.03 14.05
N ASP A 164 -8.27 -1.38 12.90
CA ASP A 164 -9.51 -0.70 12.50
C ASP A 164 -10.63 -1.69 12.14
N VAL A 165 -10.29 -2.86 11.61
CA VAL A 165 -11.25 -3.92 11.27
C VAL A 165 -11.86 -4.55 12.54
N ILE A 166 -11.10 -4.63 13.62
CA ILE A 166 -11.59 -5.16 14.90
C ILE A 166 -12.67 -4.25 15.51
N ASN A 167 -12.61 -2.94 15.27
CA ASN A 167 -13.61 -1.99 15.78
C ASN A 167 -14.94 -2.02 15.02
N VAL A 168 -15.00 -2.55 13.80
CA VAL A 168 -16.22 -2.65 13.00
C VAL A 168 -17.01 -3.95 13.29
N SER A 169 -16.34 -4.97 13.79
CA SER A 169 -16.97 -6.26 14.18
C SER A 169 -17.32 -6.34 15.68
N GLY A 170 -17.12 -5.26 16.41
CA GLY A 170 -17.48 -5.17 17.84
C GLY A 170 -18.96 -4.84 18.04
N HIS A 171 -19.81 -5.85 17.95
CA HIS A 171 -21.07 -5.92 18.70
C HIS A 171 -20.80 -6.70 19.96
#